data_d2ff3658ac5a62c8b04ace1acd079f76
#
_entry.id   d2ff3658ac5a62c8b04ace1acd079f76
#
_cell.length_a   1.000
_cell.length_b   1.000
_cell.length_c   1.000
_cell.angle_alpha   90.00
_cell.angle_beta   90.00
_cell.angle_gamma   90.00
#
_symmetry.space_group_name_H-M   'P 1'
#
loop_
_entity.id
_entity.type
_entity.pdbx_description
1 polymer ?
#
loop_
_entity_poly.entity_id
_entity_poly.type
_entity_poly.pdbx_seq_one_letter_code
_entity_poly.pdbx_strand_id
1 'polypeptide(L)'
;MNTINDKIKKYKQLAEKKPKYYVSIGDLYSDDGDFKTATIYYQKAVDNGVLAYTVLGDTWGYRSQYKKAFDAYTEGANKGEAECFARLGFCYENGYVKTDIQKAIESYAKASDLGVAAAARSLGDLYYFNTPIKEPEIDNIKNALKYYDRAFYLGDVNIAKKIGSIYLNDEELSDVKKAIEWYEKGLSLGEYSLNFDLAYVYLNDRFVPHDYEKGLKYLLDGVHHNDPESLYMYARVRETGMYKVEPDKKAYIYYLKKAAALGQDDALLDLGYYYYNKGKYDDALDCFAQCDLDYVGVYWCMATIYETKKADYKNALFYYRMAAEEDFPDALERMAEAYLGDELGLERDEKTALKLFKKAAKLGNAAAQYNLGMAYACGYYGVTPDKEKAVFWLKKSAKGENPMACVQMGLYNLYTIKTDKACKKAFEYFQNAYYLGEEEAVINLGLCYLQGKGVEKNSKEAVKCFTEAAKRTNSGVAYYNLGLCYENGFGVRKDYKKAIEAYGKAVENGESAGLVAIKNLYLKMNGTTEKKD
;
A
#
# COMPACT_ATOMS: atom_id res chain seq x y z
N MET A 1 -12.27 24.70 35.30
CA MET A 1 -13.73 24.88 35.38
C MET A 1 -14.15 26.24 36.01
N ASN A 2 -13.50 26.73 37.03
CA ASN A 2 -13.89 28.04 37.65
C ASN A 2 -13.77 29.26 36.71
N THR A 3 -12.88 29.25 35.72
CA THR A 3 -12.62 30.42 34.85
C THR A 3 -13.69 30.67 33.78
N ILE A 4 -14.36 29.65 33.23
CA ILE A 4 -15.41 29.81 32.19
C ILE A 4 -16.71 30.34 32.83
N ASN A 5 -17.14 29.74 33.93
CA ASN A 5 -18.34 30.17 34.65
C ASN A 5 -18.24 31.62 35.15
N ASP A 6 -17.06 32.04 35.58
CA ASP A 6 -16.82 33.43 36.01
C ASP A 6 -16.89 34.41 34.84
N LYS A 7 -16.35 34.02 33.67
CA LYS A 7 -16.47 34.79 32.41
C LYS A 7 -17.94 34.92 31.98
N ILE A 8 -18.69 33.81 31.98
CA ILE A 8 -20.12 33.81 31.65
C ILE A 8 -20.90 34.73 32.57
N LYS A 9 -20.65 34.66 33.88
CA LYS A 9 -21.32 35.54 34.87
C LYS A 9 -21.02 37.01 34.61
N LYS A 10 -19.77 37.35 34.33
CA LYS A 10 -19.33 38.71 33.98
C LYS A 10 -19.98 39.19 32.68
N TYR A 11 -20.00 38.34 31.64
CA TYR A 11 -20.58 38.74 30.37
C TYR A 11 -22.11 38.85 30.42
N LYS A 12 -22.81 38.08 31.26
CA LYS A 12 -24.25 38.25 31.48
C LYS A 12 -24.58 39.63 32.04
N GLN A 13 -23.82 40.13 33.02
CA GLN A 13 -24.01 41.47 33.57
C GLN A 13 -23.69 42.58 32.56
N LEU A 14 -22.70 42.35 31.69
CA LEU A 14 -22.33 43.30 30.64
C LEU A 14 -23.31 43.31 29.47
N ALA A 15 -23.92 42.15 29.15
CA ALA A 15 -24.85 42.00 28.02
C ALA A 15 -26.13 42.83 28.19
N GLU A 16 -26.58 43.05 29.41
CA GLU A 16 -27.72 43.93 29.71
C GLU A 16 -27.52 45.37 29.23
N LYS A 17 -26.25 45.83 29.25
CA LYS A 17 -25.88 47.20 28.82
C LYS A 17 -25.29 47.23 27.41
N LYS A 18 -24.70 46.16 26.96
CA LYS A 18 -24.01 46.01 25.68
C LYS A 18 -24.34 44.65 25.03
N PRO A 19 -25.37 44.55 24.22
CA PRO A 19 -25.88 43.29 23.66
C PRO A 19 -24.83 42.44 22.92
N LYS A 20 -23.74 43.02 22.41
CA LYS A 20 -22.63 42.28 21.78
C LYS A 20 -22.02 41.18 22.69
N TYR A 21 -22.13 41.31 24.01
CA TYR A 21 -21.65 40.26 24.92
C TYR A 21 -22.51 39.01 24.92
N TYR A 22 -23.72 39.04 24.36
CA TYR A 22 -24.47 37.81 24.10
C TYR A 22 -23.75 36.90 23.09
N VAL A 23 -23.07 37.48 22.07
CA VAL A 23 -22.23 36.72 21.15
C VAL A 23 -21.10 36.04 21.92
N SER A 24 -20.36 36.80 22.75
CA SER A 24 -19.26 36.23 23.56
C SER A 24 -19.70 35.12 24.53
N ILE A 25 -20.94 35.16 25.00
CA ILE A 25 -21.49 34.08 25.84
C ILE A 25 -21.80 32.86 24.93
N GLY A 26 -22.38 33.10 23.77
CA GLY A 26 -22.64 32.06 22.76
C GLY A 26 -21.37 31.34 22.34
N ASP A 27 -20.27 32.10 22.09
CA ASP A 27 -18.96 31.56 21.74
C ASP A 27 -18.44 30.60 22.82
N LEU A 28 -18.52 30.98 24.10
CA LEU A 28 -18.07 30.13 25.22
C LEU A 28 -18.86 28.81 25.31
N TYR A 29 -20.16 28.82 25.01
CA TYR A 29 -20.95 27.60 24.98
C TYR A 29 -20.73 26.79 23.70
N SER A 30 -20.46 27.44 22.57
CA SER A 30 -20.12 26.79 21.32
C SER A 30 -18.77 26.07 21.42
N ASP A 31 -17.77 26.69 22.02
CA ASP A 31 -16.44 26.11 22.29
C ASP A 31 -16.52 24.87 23.20
N ASP A 32 -17.50 24.86 24.13
CA ASP A 32 -17.78 23.71 25.01
C ASP A 32 -18.68 22.64 24.36
N GLY A 33 -19.10 22.85 23.10
CA GLY A 33 -19.97 21.94 22.34
C GLY A 33 -21.45 22.03 22.69
N ASP A 34 -21.88 22.93 23.61
CA ASP A 34 -23.28 23.16 23.93
C ASP A 34 -23.95 24.10 22.90
N PHE A 35 -24.08 23.61 21.69
CA PHE A 35 -24.72 24.35 20.61
C PHE A 35 -26.17 24.73 20.88
N LYS A 36 -26.86 24.02 21.80
CA LYS A 36 -28.23 24.36 22.19
C LYS A 36 -28.26 25.66 22.97
N THR A 37 -27.40 25.80 23.99
CA THR A 37 -27.31 27.01 24.79
C THR A 37 -26.67 28.15 23.98
N ALA A 38 -25.65 27.86 23.16
CA ALA A 38 -25.05 28.84 22.25
C ALA A 38 -26.10 29.48 21.34
N THR A 39 -26.97 28.68 20.71
CA THR A 39 -28.08 29.18 19.88
C THR A 39 -28.98 30.19 20.62
N ILE A 40 -29.29 29.93 21.89
CA ILE A 40 -30.16 30.86 22.69
C ILE A 40 -29.48 32.22 22.86
N TYR A 41 -28.17 32.23 23.09
CA TYR A 41 -27.46 33.50 23.28
C TYR A 41 -27.19 34.24 21.97
N TYR A 42 -26.92 33.54 20.88
CA TYR A 42 -26.82 34.18 19.56
C TYR A 42 -28.19 34.72 19.10
N GLN A 43 -29.29 34.02 19.38
CA GLN A 43 -30.64 34.54 19.12
C GLN A 43 -30.89 35.82 19.92
N LYS A 44 -30.50 35.85 21.22
CA LYS A 44 -30.60 37.07 22.03
C LYS A 44 -29.75 38.22 21.49
N ALA A 45 -28.58 37.94 20.93
CA ALA A 45 -27.76 38.94 20.27
C ALA A 45 -28.49 39.54 19.07
N VAL A 46 -29.03 38.72 18.22
CA VAL A 46 -29.77 39.13 17.01
C VAL A 46 -31.04 39.91 17.38
N ASP A 47 -31.82 39.43 18.36
CA ASP A 47 -33.04 40.08 18.86
C ASP A 47 -32.73 41.49 19.43
N ASN A 48 -31.50 41.75 19.88
CA ASN A 48 -31.04 43.02 20.35
C ASN A 48 -30.23 43.81 19.29
N GLY A 49 -30.39 43.49 18.02
CA GLY A 49 -29.83 44.22 16.89
C GLY A 49 -28.33 44.01 16.62
N VAL A 50 -27.72 42.99 17.20
CA VAL A 50 -26.34 42.61 16.91
C VAL A 50 -26.31 41.71 15.67
N LEU A 51 -25.45 42.03 14.70
CA LEU A 51 -25.21 41.17 13.54
C LEU A 51 -24.48 39.89 14.00
N ALA A 52 -25.19 38.79 14.14
CA ALA A 52 -24.71 37.51 14.60
C ALA A 52 -25.43 36.34 13.90
N TYR A 53 -25.97 36.60 12.73
CA TYR A 53 -26.74 35.63 11.97
C TYR A 53 -25.89 34.48 11.46
N THR A 54 -24.62 34.74 11.12
CA THR A 54 -23.68 33.68 10.69
C THR A 54 -23.49 32.65 11.79
N VAL A 55 -23.10 33.09 13.01
CA VAL A 55 -22.87 32.15 14.14
C VAL A 55 -24.18 31.50 14.61
N LEU A 56 -25.31 32.22 14.52
CA LEU A 56 -26.63 31.64 14.79
C LEU A 56 -26.98 30.52 13.80
N GLY A 57 -26.75 30.76 12.53
CA GLY A 57 -26.99 29.80 11.47
C GLY A 57 -26.05 28.58 11.58
N ASP A 58 -24.76 28.81 11.84
CA ASP A 58 -23.77 27.75 12.04
C ASP A 58 -24.19 26.81 13.21
N THR A 59 -24.66 27.37 14.34
CA THR A 59 -25.15 26.53 15.46
C THR A 59 -26.43 25.75 15.11
N TRP A 60 -27.32 26.28 14.26
CA TRP A 60 -28.44 25.51 13.74
C TRP A 60 -27.96 24.39 12.82
N GLY A 61 -26.93 24.63 12.01
CA GLY A 61 -26.28 23.64 11.15
C GLY A 61 -25.68 22.48 11.97
N TYR A 62 -24.89 22.77 13.00
CA TYR A 62 -24.32 21.75 13.90
C TYR A 62 -25.41 20.89 14.60
N ARG A 63 -26.61 21.45 14.77
CA ARG A 63 -27.78 20.73 15.29
C ARG A 63 -28.61 20.04 14.20
N SER A 64 -28.09 19.95 12.97
CA SER A 64 -28.75 19.38 11.80
C SER A 64 -30.11 20.02 11.44
N GLN A 65 -30.32 21.28 11.85
CA GLN A 65 -31.52 22.04 11.56
C GLN A 65 -31.33 22.97 10.35
N TYR A 66 -30.98 22.38 9.22
CA TYR A 66 -30.51 23.07 8.01
C TYR A 66 -31.46 24.15 7.49
N LYS A 67 -32.78 23.94 7.60
CA LYS A 67 -33.77 24.96 7.21
C LYS A 67 -33.64 26.23 8.07
N LYS A 68 -33.50 26.07 9.41
CA LYS A 68 -33.31 27.22 10.29
C LYS A 68 -31.98 27.91 10.09
N ALA A 69 -30.91 27.13 9.78
CA ALA A 69 -29.63 27.69 9.41
C ALA A 69 -29.77 28.55 8.16
N PHE A 70 -30.42 28.04 7.12
CA PHE A 70 -30.68 28.76 5.87
C PHE A 70 -31.49 30.03 6.10
N ASP A 71 -32.57 29.97 6.91
CA ASP A 71 -33.39 31.13 7.22
C ASP A 71 -32.58 32.21 7.95
N ALA A 72 -31.75 31.82 8.93
CA ALA A 72 -30.85 32.74 9.64
C ALA A 72 -29.84 33.39 8.68
N TYR A 73 -29.18 32.62 7.82
CA TYR A 73 -28.25 33.18 6.83
C TYR A 73 -28.95 34.13 5.84
N THR A 74 -30.19 33.81 5.45
CA THR A 74 -30.99 34.66 4.54
C THR A 74 -31.27 36.01 5.22
N GLU A 75 -31.69 35.98 6.48
CA GLU A 75 -31.93 37.20 7.24
C GLU A 75 -30.67 38.04 7.44
N GLY A 76 -29.55 37.39 7.82
CA GLY A 76 -28.24 38.05 7.95
C GLY A 76 -27.75 38.68 6.64
N ALA A 77 -27.88 37.97 5.54
CA ALA A 77 -27.57 38.51 4.21
C ALA A 77 -28.41 39.73 3.86
N ASN A 78 -29.71 39.73 4.17
CA ASN A 78 -30.57 40.88 4.00
C ASN A 78 -30.20 42.05 4.91
N LYS A 79 -29.56 41.81 6.03
CA LYS A 79 -29.00 42.85 6.93
C LYS A 79 -27.58 43.29 6.53
N GLY A 80 -27.00 42.71 5.49
CA GLY A 80 -25.69 43.06 4.96
C GLY A 80 -24.52 42.33 5.63
N GLU A 81 -24.75 41.26 6.36
CA GLU A 81 -23.69 40.42 6.94
C GLU A 81 -23.03 39.60 5.82
N ALA A 82 -21.78 39.94 5.48
CA ALA A 82 -21.08 39.41 4.31
C ALA A 82 -20.90 37.88 4.36
N GLU A 83 -20.54 37.35 5.56
CA GLU A 83 -20.35 35.91 5.76
C GLU A 83 -21.63 35.09 5.51
N CYS A 84 -22.82 35.69 5.77
CA CYS A 84 -24.09 35.02 5.49
C CYS A 84 -24.29 34.72 4.01
N PHE A 85 -23.81 35.57 3.08
CA PHE A 85 -23.83 35.25 1.65
C PHE A 85 -22.92 34.05 1.34
N ALA A 86 -21.76 33.92 1.96
CA ALA A 86 -20.89 32.75 1.79
C ALA A 86 -21.57 31.47 2.28
N ARG A 87 -22.25 31.53 3.44
CA ARG A 87 -23.02 30.39 3.98
C ARG A 87 -24.22 30.03 3.10
N LEU A 88 -24.91 31.00 2.51
CA LEU A 88 -25.97 30.74 1.54
C LEU A 88 -25.44 30.07 0.28
N GLY A 89 -24.29 30.50 -0.24
CA GLY A 89 -23.59 29.82 -1.34
C GLY A 89 -23.37 28.34 -1.03
N PHE A 90 -22.81 28.05 0.14
CA PHE A 90 -22.60 26.69 0.61
C PHE A 90 -23.92 25.89 0.75
N CYS A 91 -24.99 26.50 1.26
CA CYS A 91 -26.29 25.84 1.37
C CYS A 91 -26.89 25.47 0.02
N TYR A 92 -26.74 26.33 -1.00
CA TYR A 92 -27.20 26.06 -2.36
C TYR A 92 -26.36 25.02 -3.06
N GLU A 93 -25.05 25.04 -2.88
CA GLU A 93 -24.11 24.07 -3.45
C GLU A 93 -24.39 22.66 -2.90
N ASN A 94 -24.53 22.51 -1.58
CA ASN A 94 -24.67 21.23 -0.88
C ASN A 94 -26.13 20.77 -0.67
N GLY A 95 -27.11 21.52 -1.15
CA GLY A 95 -28.51 21.10 -1.13
C GLY A 95 -29.16 21.10 0.25
N TYR A 96 -28.77 21.98 1.18
CA TYR A 96 -29.40 22.08 2.51
C TYR A 96 -30.91 22.36 2.44
N VAL A 97 -31.34 23.01 1.38
CA VAL A 97 -32.78 23.20 1.04
C VAL A 97 -33.06 22.58 -0.32
N LYS A 98 -32.34 23.01 -1.34
CA LYS A 98 -32.32 22.49 -2.71
C LYS A 98 -31.03 22.91 -3.37
N THR A 99 -30.35 21.96 -4.03
CA THR A 99 -29.17 22.27 -4.82
C THR A 99 -29.50 23.23 -5.96
N ASP A 100 -28.77 24.34 -6.03
CA ASP A 100 -28.91 25.36 -7.06
C ASP A 100 -27.56 26.06 -7.28
N ILE A 101 -26.80 25.53 -8.21
CA ILE A 101 -25.42 25.98 -8.49
C ILE A 101 -25.40 27.44 -8.93
N GLN A 102 -26.39 27.90 -9.69
CA GLN A 102 -26.46 29.29 -10.13
C GLN A 102 -26.60 30.25 -8.94
N LYS A 103 -27.47 29.91 -7.98
CA LYS A 103 -27.62 30.69 -6.75
C LYS A 103 -26.40 30.59 -5.83
N ALA A 104 -25.70 29.45 -5.85
CA ALA A 104 -24.42 29.30 -5.13
C ALA A 104 -23.41 30.29 -5.69
N ILE A 105 -23.23 30.35 -7.04
CA ILE A 105 -22.34 31.30 -7.72
C ILE A 105 -22.70 32.74 -7.34
N GLU A 106 -23.97 33.14 -7.46
CA GLU A 106 -24.43 34.49 -7.15
C GLU A 106 -24.16 34.88 -5.69
N SER A 107 -24.39 33.94 -4.76
CA SER A 107 -24.17 34.16 -3.34
C SER A 107 -22.69 34.28 -2.99
N TYR A 108 -21.86 33.37 -3.50
CA TYR A 108 -20.40 33.45 -3.29
C TYR A 108 -19.79 34.70 -3.95
N ALA A 109 -20.26 35.07 -5.15
CA ALA A 109 -19.79 36.29 -5.82
C ALA A 109 -20.06 37.53 -4.98
N LYS A 110 -21.29 37.63 -4.41
CA LYS A 110 -21.67 38.74 -3.54
C LYS A 110 -20.88 38.78 -2.25
N ALA A 111 -20.62 37.62 -1.62
CA ALA A 111 -19.76 37.53 -0.44
C ALA A 111 -18.33 37.94 -0.75
N SER A 112 -17.78 37.48 -1.89
CA SER A 112 -16.47 37.86 -2.39
C SER A 112 -16.37 39.38 -2.64
N ASP A 113 -17.41 40.01 -3.22
CA ASP A 113 -17.47 41.44 -3.43
C ASP A 113 -17.49 42.25 -2.14
N LEU A 114 -18.02 41.68 -1.09
CA LEU A 114 -18.00 42.22 0.28
C LEU A 114 -16.72 41.90 1.05
N GLY A 115 -15.72 41.24 0.43
CA GLY A 115 -14.39 41.02 1.00
C GLY A 115 -14.20 39.68 1.70
N VAL A 116 -15.09 38.71 1.51
CA VAL A 116 -14.95 37.37 2.11
C VAL A 116 -14.01 36.51 1.24
N ALA A 117 -12.77 36.31 1.69
CA ALA A 117 -11.76 35.54 0.98
C ALA A 117 -12.19 34.08 0.74
N ALA A 118 -12.77 33.44 1.76
CA ALA A 118 -13.27 32.07 1.66
C ALA A 118 -14.35 31.91 0.56
N ALA A 119 -15.23 32.90 0.39
CA ALA A 119 -16.22 32.88 -0.67
C ALA A 119 -15.60 33.02 -2.07
N ALA A 120 -14.55 33.83 -2.20
CA ALA A 120 -13.81 33.93 -3.45
C ALA A 120 -13.12 32.58 -3.77
N ARG A 121 -12.53 31.92 -2.78
CA ARG A 121 -11.97 30.56 -2.95
C ARG A 121 -13.04 29.57 -3.38
N SER A 122 -14.17 29.47 -2.64
CA SER A 122 -15.26 28.55 -2.95
C SER A 122 -15.82 28.77 -4.35
N LEU A 123 -15.92 30.04 -4.78
CA LEU A 123 -16.34 30.37 -6.14
C LEU A 123 -15.33 29.90 -7.19
N GLY A 124 -14.04 30.06 -6.92
CA GLY A 124 -12.97 29.50 -7.75
C GLY A 124 -13.04 27.97 -7.82
N ASP A 125 -13.26 27.29 -6.67
CA ASP A 125 -13.42 25.84 -6.60
C ASP A 125 -14.63 25.36 -7.41
N LEU A 126 -15.71 26.11 -7.36
CA LEU A 126 -16.95 25.79 -8.07
C LEU A 126 -16.74 25.84 -9.59
N TYR A 127 -15.99 26.83 -10.10
CA TYR A 127 -15.61 26.90 -11.50
C TYR A 127 -14.58 25.83 -11.90
N TYR A 128 -13.67 25.46 -11.00
CA TYR A 128 -12.60 24.50 -11.30
C TYR A 128 -13.09 23.04 -11.32
N PHE A 129 -13.96 22.66 -10.35
CA PHE A 129 -14.38 21.27 -10.17
C PHE A 129 -15.78 20.94 -10.67
N ASN A 130 -16.66 21.93 -10.90
CA ASN A 130 -18.06 21.69 -11.22
C ASN A 130 -18.36 21.80 -12.71
N THR A 131 -18.41 20.66 -13.35
CA THR A 131 -18.77 20.47 -14.77
C THR A 131 -20.20 20.83 -15.23
N PRO A 132 -21.21 21.15 -14.38
CA PRO A 132 -22.53 21.56 -14.88
C PRO A 132 -22.60 23.02 -15.36
N ILE A 133 -21.54 23.81 -15.19
CA ILE A 133 -21.49 25.17 -15.74
C ILE A 133 -21.28 25.05 -17.24
N LYS A 134 -22.24 25.50 -18.02
CA LYS A 134 -22.32 25.38 -19.50
C LYS A 134 -21.32 26.30 -20.24
N GLU A 135 -20.08 26.36 -19.79
CA GLU A 135 -19.02 27.11 -20.43
C GLU A 135 -17.92 26.15 -20.92
N PRO A 136 -17.13 26.52 -21.94
CA PRO A 136 -15.95 25.75 -22.30
C PRO A 136 -15.02 25.55 -21.08
N GLU A 137 -14.39 24.38 -20.96
CA GLU A 137 -13.54 24.02 -19.82
C GLU A 137 -12.45 25.06 -19.53
N ILE A 138 -11.82 25.58 -20.58
CA ILE A 138 -10.79 26.61 -20.46
C ILE A 138 -11.33 27.93 -19.87
N ASP A 139 -12.56 28.31 -20.18
CA ASP A 139 -13.16 29.53 -19.63
C ASP A 139 -13.53 29.34 -18.17
N ASN A 140 -13.92 28.14 -17.78
CA ASN A 140 -14.11 27.77 -16.37
C ASN A 140 -12.80 27.87 -15.58
N ILE A 141 -11.68 27.36 -16.10
CA ILE A 141 -10.38 27.46 -15.44
C ILE A 141 -9.91 28.92 -15.32
N LYS A 142 -10.12 29.75 -16.36
CA LYS A 142 -9.82 31.20 -16.31
C LYS A 142 -10.66 31.91 -15.25
N ASN A 143 -11.95 31.59 -15.17
CA ASN A 143 -12.81 32.11 -14.13
C ASN A 143 -12.38 31.65 -12.73
N ALA A 144 -12.00 30.38 -12.58
CA ALA A 144 -11.45 29.87 -11.33
C ALA A 144 -10.20 30.66 -10.91
N LEU A 145 -9.22 30.84 -11.82
CA LEU A 145 -8.00 31.61 -11.57
C LEU A 145 -8.31 33.05 -11.17
N LYS A 146 -9.28 33.71 -11.81
CA LYS A 146 -9.71 35.08 -11.45
C LYS A 146 -10.20 35.15 -9.99
N TYR A 147 -10.98 34.18 -9.54
CA TYR A 147 -11.50 34.17 -8.17
C TYR A 147 -10.47 33.70 -7.15
N TYR A 148 -9.58 32.81 -7.50
CA TYR A 148 -8.43 32.44 -6.67
C TYR A 148 -7.48 33.62 -6.47
N ASP A 149 -7.17 34.38 -7.54
CA ASP A 149 -6.40 35.62 -7.46
C ASP A 149 -7.05 36.61 -6.49
N ARG A 150 -8.37 36.79 -6.60
CA ARG A 150 -9.13 37.61 -5.66
C ARG A 150 -9.05 37.09 -4.22
N ALA A 151 -9.18 35.77 -3.99
CA ALA A 151 -9.04 35.17 -2.67
C ALA A 151 -7.66 35.49 -2.05
N PHE A 152 -6.60 35.38 -2.85
CA PHE A 152 -5.23 35.72 -2.44
C PHE A 152 -5.13 37.18 -1.96
N TYR A 153 -5.61 38.14 -2.76
CA TYR A 153 -5.57 39.55 -2.39
C TYR A 153 -6.51 39.92 -1.23
N LEU A 154 -7.50 39.08 -0.92
CA LEU A 154 -8.33 39.19 0.28
C LEU A 154 -7.69 38.52 1.51
N GLY A 155 -6.47 38.00 1.40
CA GLY A 155 -5.68 37.47 2.50
C GLY A 155 -5.59 35.95 2.60
N ASP A 156 -6.14 35.20 1.62
CA ASP A 156 -5.99 33.76 1.56
C ASP A 156 -4.69 33.37 0.85
N VAL A 157 -3.58 33.50 1.61
CA VAL A 157 -2.23 33.26 1.05
C VAL A 157 -2.04 31.83 0.55
N ASN A 158 -2.69 30.84 1.18
CA ASN A 158 -2.56 29.42 0.85
C ASN A 158 -3.04 29.09 -0.56
N ILE A 159 -3.92 29.93 -1.13
CA ILE A 159 -4.42 29.73 -2.51
C ILE A 159 -3.32 29.88 -3.57
N ALA A 160 -2.19 30.50 -3.23
CA ALA A 160 -1.04 30.64 -4.13
C ALA A 160 -0.53 29.27 -4.61
N LYS A 161 -0.54 28.25 -3.74
CA LYS A 161 -0.19 26.87 -4.10
C LYS A 161 -1.08 26.35 -5.23
N LYS A 162 -2.39 26.52 -5.08
CA LYS A 162 -3.39 26.05 -6.06
C LYS A 162 -3.26 26.77 -7.41
N ILE A 163 -3.09 28.08 -7.38
CA ILE A 163 -2.87 28.87 -8.62
C ILE A 163 -1.59 28.43 -9.33
N GLY A 164 -0.48 28.29 -8.58
CA GLY A 164 0.79 27.82 -9.12
C GLY A 164 0.68 26.42 -9.72
N SER A 165 -0.02 25.51 -9.04
CA SER A 165 -0.23 24.14 -9.52
C SER A 165 -1.07 24.08 -10.79
N ILE A 166 -2.06 24.97 -10.97
CA ILE A 166 -2.83 25.08 -12.20
C ILE A 166 -1.91 25.49 -13.35
N TYR A 167 -1.12 26.57 -13.18
CA TYR A 167 -0.16 26.99 -14.20
C TYR A 167 0.95 25.97 -14.48
N LEU A 168 1.23 25.06 -13.56
CA LEU A 168 2.27 24.05 -13.74
C LEU A 168 1.76 22.82 -14.51
N ASN A 169 0.51 22.42 -14.31
CA ASN A 169 0.00 21.10 -14.73
C ASN A 169 -1.14 21.13 -15.75
N ASP A 170 -1.79 22.27 -15.97
CA ASP A 170 -2.86 22.38 -16.95
C ASP A 170 -2.31 22.34 -18.38
N GLU A 171 -2.95 21.56 -19.27
CA GLU A 171 -2.44 21.34 -20.63
C GLU A 171 -2.54 22.59 -21.52
N GLU A 172 -3.56 23.43 -21.32
CA GLU A 172 -3.83 24.59 -22.17
C GLU A 172 -3.27 25.90 -21.59
N LEU A 173 -3.17 26.00 -20.26
CA LEU A 173 -2.72 27.20 -19.55
C LEU A 173 -1.30 27.09 -19.00
N SER A 174 -0.60 25.99 -19.27
CA SER A 174 0.73 25.73 -18.71
C SER A 174 1.69 26.91 -18.91
N ASP A 175 2.13 27.48 -17.80
CA ASP A 175 3.10 28.58 -17.75
C ASP A 175 3.96 28.43 -16.47
N VAL A 176 5.07 27.75 -16.62
CA VAL A 176 5.98 27.47 -15.50
C VAL A 176 6.49 28.75 -14.83
N LYS A 177 6.67 29.84 -15.60
CA LYS A 177 7.12 31.13 -15.03
C LYS A 177 6.07 31.71 -14.09
N LYS A 178 4.80 31.70 -14.51
CA LYS A 178 3.70 32.14 -13.65
C LYS A 178 3.53 31.26 -12.44
N ALA A 179 3.71 29.93 -12.58
CA ALA A 179 3.67 29.03 -11.44
C ALA A 179 4.72 29.42 -10.38
N ILE A 180 5.97 29.64 -10.82
CA ILE A 180 7.05 30.10 -9.95
C ILE A 180 6.72 31.45 -9.30
N GLU A 181 6.24 32.43 -10.07
CA GLU A 181 5.85 33.73 -9.54
C GLU A 181 4.79 33.64 -8.43
N TRP A 182 3.79 32.77 -8.60
CA TRP A 182 2.76 32.55 -7.59
C TRP A 182 3.30 31.86 -6.33
N TYR A 183 4.14 30.86 -6.49
CA TYR A 183 4.80 30.22 -5.36
C TYR A 183 5.70 31.21 -4.60
N GLU A 184 6.50 32.03 -5.29
CA GLU A 184 7.34 33.05 -4.66
C GLU A 184 6.51 34.14 -3.97
N LYS A 185 5.35 34.55 -4.54
CA LYS A 185 4.42 35.47 -3.86
C LYS A 185 3.89 34.89 -2.54
N GLY A 186 3.39 33.67 -2.56
CA GLY A 186 2.89 33.03 -1.35
C GLY A 186 3.99 32.85 -0.29
N LEU A 187 5.18 32.41 -0.72
CA LEU A 187 6.35 32.27 0.16
C LEU A 187 6.74 33.60 0.81
N SER A 188 6.71 34.71 0.06
CA SER A 188 7.02 36.04 0.59
C SER A 188 6.05 36.52 1.66
N LEU A 189 4.85 35.96 1.72
CA LEU A 189 3.82 36.22 2.72
C LEU A 189 3.79 35.18 3.86
N GLY A 190 4.77 34.28 3.91
CA GLY A 190 4.96 33.34 5.00
C GLY A 190 4.39 31.94 4.79
N GLU A 191 3.93 31.60 3.59
CA GLU A 191 3.50 30.23 3.25
C GLU A 191 4.71 29.35 2.93
N TYR A 192 5.39 28.87 3.97
CA TYR A 192 6.67 28.16 3.85
C TYR A 192 6.56 26.77 3.22
N SER A 193 5.36 26.18 3.13
CA SER A 193 5.15 24.91 2.41
C SER A 193 5.48 25.02 0.91
N LEU A 194 5.39 26.24 0.35
CA LEU A 194 5.74 26.51 -1.04
C LEU A 194 7.23 26.35 -1.39
N ASN A 195 8.08 26.21 -0.37
CA ASN A 195 9.48 25.83 -0.59
C ASN A 195 9.60 24.45 -1.25
N PHE A 196 8.75 23.49 -0.85
CA PHE A 196 8.68 22.18 -1.51
C PHE A 196 8.29 22.31 -2.99
N ASP A 197 7.24 23.07 -3.29
CA ASP A 197 6.75 23.25 -4.67
C ASP A 197 7.80 23.92 -5.56
N LEU A 198 8.50 24.94 -5.04
CA LEU A 198 9.62 25.58 -5.76
C LEU A 198 10.80 24.64 -5.94
N ALA A 199 11.17 23.88 -4.90
CA ALA A 199 12.22 22.87 -4.99
C ALA A 199 11.87 21.83 -6.07
N TYR A 200 10.65 21.34 -6.08
CA TYR A 200 10.17 20.37 -7.06
C TYR A 200 10.28 20.88 -8.49
N VAL A 201 9.91 22.16 -8.75
CA VAL A 201 10.02 22.76 -10.08
C VAL A 201 11.48 22.84 -10.54
N TYR A 202 12.41 23.31 -9.68
CA TYR A 202 13.81 23.49 -10.05
C TYR A 202 14.63 22.20 -10.09
N LEU A 203 14.19 21.14 -9.39
CA LEU A 203 14.85 19.84 -9.37
C LEU A 203 14.33 18.88 -10.44
N ASN A 204 13.27 19.26 -11.17
CA ASN A 204 12.65 18.41 -12.18
C ASN A 204 12.80 18.99 -13.59
N ASP A 205 13.57 18.32 -14.44
CA ASP A 205 13.87 18.72 -15.83
C ASP A 205 12.64 18.86 -16.73
N ARG A 206 11.49 18.33 -16.31
CA ARG A 206 10.22 18.46 -17.05
C ARG A 206 9.76 19.92 -17.14
N PHE A 207 10.05 20.73 -16.12
CA PHE A 207 9.49 22.09 -15.99
C PHE A 207 10.47 23.16 -16.43
N VAL A 208 11.70 23.09 -15.95
CA VAL A 208 12.79 24.02 -16.30
C VAL A 208 14.08 23.24 -16.51
N PRO A 209 15.06 23.75 -17.30
CA PRO A 209 16.41 23.19 -17.23
C PRO A 209 16.87 23.16 -15.78
N HIS A 210 17.27 21.99 -15.29
CA HIS A 210 17.54 21.79 -13.86
C HIS A 210 18.54 22.79 -13.29
N ASP A 211 18.14 23.42 -12.20
CA ASP A 211 18.99 24.25 -11.35
C ASP A 211 19.05 23.60 -9.96
N TYR A 212 19.92 22.62 -9.82
CA TYR A 212 20.04 21.84 -8.56
C TYR A 212 20.43 22.73 -7.38
N GLU A 213 21.22 23.80 -7.60
CA GLU A 213 21.64 24.71 -6.53
C GLU A 213 20.42 25.47 -5.98
N LYS A 214 19.63 26.05 -6.86
CA LYS A 214 18.42 26.80 -6.50
C LYS A 214 17.37 25.87 -5.90
N GLY A 215 17.15 24.71 -6.52
CA GLY A 215 16.18 23.72 -6.03
C GLY A 215 16.54 23.18 -4.63
N LEU A 216 17.82 22.85 -4.40
CA LEU A 216 18.28 22.40 -3.08
C LEU A 216 18.21 23.52 -2.03
N LYS A 217 18.43 24.78 -2.41
CA LYS A 217 18.26 25.92 -1.49
C LYS A 217 16.82 25.99 -0.98
N TYR A 218 15.83 25.99 -1.89
CA TYR A 218 14.42 25.99 -1.48
C TYR A 218 14.08 24.74 -0.62
N LEU A 219 14.58 23.56 -1.02
CA LEU A 219 14.36 22.34 -0.25
C LEU A 219 14.88 22.46 1.19
N LEU A 220 16.10 22.99 1.37
CA LEU A 220 16.69 23.22 2.68
C LEU A 220 15.96 24.30 3.48
N ASP A 221 15.46 25.34 2.82
CA ASP A 221 14.64 26.36 3.48
C ASP A 221 13.32 25.75 3.98
N GLY A 222 12.66 24.85 3.24
CA GLY A 222 11.51 24.07 3.69
C GLY A 222 11.84 23.17 4.87
N VAL A 223 12.98 22.48 4.81
CA VAL A 223 13.48 21.65 5.93
C VAL A 223 13.70 22.48 7.21
N HIS A 224 14.22 23.69 7.11
CA HIS A 224 14.40 24.59 8.24
C HIS A 224 13.07 25.03 8.88
N HIS A 225 12.02 25.17 8.06
CA HIS A 225 10.67 25.50 8.55
C HIS A 225 9.87 24.27 8.97
N ASN A 226 10.50 23.07 9.02
CA ASN A 226 9.86 21.80 9.35
C ASN A 226 8.65 21.46 8.44
N ASP A 227 8.73 21.83 7.17
CA ASP A 227 7.72 21.41 6.21
C ASP A 227 7.82 19.89 5.97
N PRO A 228 6.74 19.11 6.18
CA PRO A 228 6.79 17.65 6.12
C PRO A 228 7.23 17.10 4.76
N GLU A 229 6.75 17.71 3.67
CA GLU A 229 7.08 17.32 2.30
C GLU A 229 8.55 17.58 1.97
N SER A 230 9.06 18.75 2.38
CA SER A 230 10.48 19.09 2.21
C SER A 230 11.39 18.18 3.02
N LEU A 231 10.99 17.83 4.26
CA LEU A 231 11.73 16.89 5.10
C LEU A 231 11.81 15.50 4.45
N TYR A 232 10.68 15.00 3.94
CA TYR A 232 10.63 13.71 3.25
C TYR A 232 11.46 13.71 1.96
N MET A 233 11.26 14.71 1.11
CA MET A 233 12.03 14.84 -0.13
C MET A 233 13.55 14.92 0.15
N TYR A 234 13.96 15.68 1.17
CA TYR A 234 15.37 15.77 1.55
C TYR A 234 15.89 14.46 2.13
N ALA A 235 15.08 13.72 2.88
CA ALA A 235 15.44 12.37 3.30
C ALA A 235 15.75 11.49 2.08
N ARG A 236 14.89 11.48 1.06
CA ARG A 236 15.11 10.71 -0.18
C ARG A 236 16.37 11.14 -0.93
N VAL A 237 16.68 12.44 -0.96
CA VAL A 237 17.94 12.96 -1.52
C VAL A 237 19.14 12.38 -0.75
N ARG A 238 19.09 12.34 0.58
CA ARG A 238 20.16 11.78 1.43
C ARG A 238 20.27 10.26 1.36
N GLU A 239 19.20 9.56 0.96
CA GLU A 239 19.23 8.12 0.71
C GLU A 239 19.93 7.79 -0.61
N THR A 240 19.54 8.48 -1.68
CA THR A 240 19.87 8.09 -3.05
C THR A 240 21.10 8.79 -3.61
N GLY A 241 21.49 9.93 -3.06
CA GLY A 241 22.54 10.78 -3.62
C GLY A 241 22.11 11.59 -4.86
N MET A 242 20.81 11.78 -5.06
CA MET A 242 20.33 12.63 -6.15
C MET A 242 20.85 14.07 -6.06
N TYR A 243 20.82 14.76 -7.17
CA TYR A 243 21.19 16.19 -7.29
C TYR A 243 22.63 16.49 -6.82
N LYS A 244 23.56 15.53 -6.99
CA LYS A 244 24.99 15.63 -6.59
C LYS A 244 25.19 15.79 -5.08
N VAL A 245 24.22 15.39 -4.27
CA VAL A 245 24.34 15.35 -2.81
C VAL A 245 24.90 13.98 -2.40
N GLU A 246 25.92 13.94 -1.53
CA GLU A 246 26.46 12.68 -1.05
C GLU A 246 25.43 11.90 -0.22
N PRO A 247 25.23 10.59 -0.50
CA PRO A 247 24.34 9.74 0.28
C PRO A 247 24.78 9.66 1.75
N ASP A 248 23.82 9.74 2.67
CA ASP A 248 24.05 9.59 4.10
C ASP A 248 22.88 8.89 4.76
N LYS A 249 23.05 7.62 5.07
CA LYS A 249 22.01 6.80 5.70
C LYS A 249 21.56 7.31 7.08
N LYS A 250 22.45 7.96 7.84
CA LYS A 250 22.08 8.52 9.15
C LYS A 250 21.19 9.74 8.96
N ALA A 251 21.58 10.63 8.05
CA ALA A 251 20.78 11.79 7.69
C ALA A 251 19.41 11.36 7.10
N TYR A 252 19.39 10.37 6.20
CA TYR A 252 18.14 9.80 5.68
C TYR A 252 17.18 9.44 6.80
N ILE A 253 17.59 8.56 7.73
CA ILE A 253 16.74 8.12 8.84
C ILE A 253 16.35 9.26 9.78
N TYR A 254 17.22 10.24 9.99
CA TYR A 254 16.93 11.41 10.82
C TYR A 254 15.79 12.25 10.23
N TYR A 255 15.89 12.61 8.93
CA TYR A 255 14.87 13.43 8.27
C TYR A 255 13.58 12.65 8.02
N LEU A 256 13.68 11.35 7.71
CA LEU A 256 12.53 10.46 7.58
C LEU A 256 11.70 10.43 8.88
N LYS A 257 12.36 10.26 10.03
CA LYS A 257 11.69 10.31 11.35
C LYS A 257 11.04 11.66 11.65
N LYS A 258 11.70 12.75 11.24
CA LYS A 258 11.11 14.09 11.42
C LYS A 258 9.85 14.27 10.57
N ALA A 259 9.88 13.87 9.30
CA ALA A 259 8.72 13.96 8.42
C ALA A 259 7.57 13.08 8.93
N ALA A 260 7.86 11.84 9.31
CA ALA A 260 6.88 10.92 9.91
C ALA A 260 6.25 11.46 11.19
N ALA A 261 7.03 12.10 12.08
CA ALA A 261 6.52 12.70 13.30
C ALA A 261 5.57 13.89 13.05
N LEU A 262 5.61 14.47 11.86
CA LEU A 262 4.70 15.54 11.41
C LEU A 262 3.52 14.98 10.59
N GLY A 263 3.39 13.64 10.51
CA GLY A 263 2.28 12.98 9.84
C GLY A 263 2.40 12.93 8.32
N GLN A 264 3.62 13.04 7.76
CA GLN A 264 3.79 12.85 6.32
C GLN A 264 3.69 11.34 5.99
N ASP A 265 2.69 10.98 5.18
CA ASP A 265 2.28 9.59 4.96
C ASP A 265 3.34 8.71 4.31
N ASP A 266 4.01 9.20 3.26
CA ASP A 266 5.08 8.44 2.62
C ASP A 266 6.27 8.22 3.57
N ALA A 267 6.55 9.18 4.47
CA ALA A 267 7.58 9.03 5.49
C ALA A 267 7.18 8.01 6.55
N LEU A 268 5.92 7.98 6.97
CA LEU A 268 5.38 6.95 7.87
C LEU A 268 5.48 5.56 7.22
N LEU A 269 5.13 5.46 5.95
CA LEU A 269 5.22 4.24 5.16
C LEU A 269 6.67 3.73 5.07
N ASP A 270 7.60 4.56 4.61
CA ASP A 270 9.02 4.21 4.46
C ASP A 270 9.65 3.85 5.82
N LEU A 271 9.30 4.58 6.88
CA LEU A 271 9.78 4.32 8.23
C LEU A 271 9.19 3.00 8.78
N GLY A 272 7.94 2.71 8.51
CA GLY A 272 7.29 1.45 8.85
C GLY A 272 8.00 0.26 8.19
N TYR A 273 8.28 0.33 6.90
CA TYR A 273 9.07 -0.69 6.19
C TYR A 273 10.51 -0.78 6.70
N TYR A 274 11.14 0.34 7.02
CA TYR A 274 12.46 0.33 7.65
C TYR A 274 12.47 -0.43 8.98
N TYR A 275 11.49 -0.19 9.85
CA TYR A 275 11.36 -0.89 11.12
C TYR A 275 10.99 -2.37 10.92
N TYR A 276 10.09 -2.68 9.99
CA TYR A 276 9.75 -4.06 9.62
C TYR A 276 11.00 -4.86 9.23
N ASN A 277 11.82 -4.32 8.32
CA ASN A 277 13.05 -4.95 7.86
C ASN A 277 14.14 -5.06 8.96
N LYS A 278 14.05 -4.25 10.01
CA LYS A 278 14.92 -4.33 11.20
C LYS A 278 14.38 -5.26 12.29
N GLY A 279 13.23 -5.90 12.08
CA GLY A 279 12.57 -6.73 13.06
C GLY A 279 11.96 -5.98 14.25
N LYS A 280 11.82 -4.65 14.13
CA LYS A 280 11.18 -3.78 15.11
C LYS A 280 9.68 -3.67 14.80
N TYR A 281 8.98 -4.76 15.09
CA TYR A 281 7.60 -4.93 14.61
C TYR A 281 6.60 -3.99 15.30
N ASP A 282 6.81 -3.65 16.57
CA ASP A 282 5.93 -2.68 17.27
C ASP A 282 6.07 -1.28 16.67
N ASP A 283 7.32 -0.81 16.47
CA ASP A 283 7.59 0.48 15.83
C ASP A 283 7.02 0.52 14.39
N ALA A 284 7.06 -0.62 13.67
CA ALA A 284 6.49 -0.72 12.33
C ALA A 284 4.96 -0.61 12.35
N LEU A 285 4.29 -1.32 13.26
CA LEU A 285 2.83 -1.26 13.42
C LEU A 285 2.37 0.15 13.79
N ASP A 286 3.10 0.84 14.68
CA ASP A 286 2.79 2.22 15.07
C ASP A 286 2.87 3.19 13.89
N CYS A 287 3.86 3.03 13.01
CA CYS A 287 3.98 3.83 11.78
C CYS A 287 2.83 3.53 10.81
N PHE A 288 2.56 2.26 10.55
CA PHE A 288 1.51 1.85 9.62
C PHE A 288 0.11 2.25 10.10
N ALA A 289 -0.15 2.24 11.41
CA ALA A 289 -1.43 2.63 11.98
C ALA A 289 -1.71 4.15 11.91
N GLN A 290 -0.65 4.96 11.79
CA GLN A 290 -0.76 6.42 11.65
C GLN A 290 -0.85 6.86 10.19
N CYS A 291 -0.50 5.99 9.24
CA CYS A 291 -0.54 6.28 7.81
C CYS A 291 -2.00 6.28 7.34
N ASP A 292 -2.44 7.38 6.72
CA ASP A 292 -3.81 7.54 6.18
C ASP A 292 -3.92 6.99 4.73
N LEU A 293 -2.87 6.41 4.21
CA LEU A 293 -2.83 5.87 2.87
C LEU A 293 -3.35 4.43 2.83
N ASP A 294 -4.39 4.20 2.03
CA ASP A 294 -4.92 2.86 1.72
C ASP A 294 -3.93 2.03 0.86
N TYR A 295 -2.73 1.80 1.41
CA TYR A 295 -1.75 0.93 0.77
C TYR A 295 -1.98 -0.53 1.13
N VAL A 296 -2.42 -1.30 0.15
CA VAL A 296 -2.68 -2.75 0.31
C VAL A 296 -1.46 -3.51 0.86
N GLY A 297 -0.25 -3.10 0.48
CA GLY A 297 1.00 -3.67 0.99
C GLY A 297 1.20 -3.46 2.50
N VAL A 298 0.65 -2.39 3.07
CA VAL A 298 0.65 -2.13 4.52
C VAL A 298 -0.21 -3.15 5.25
N TYR A 299 -1.43 -3.39 4.76
CA TYR A 299 -2.32 -4.41 5.34
C TYR A 299 -1.69 -5.80 5.34
N TRP A 300 -1.01 -6.16 4.25
CA TRP A 300 -0.24 -7.41 4.20
C TRP A 300 0.87 -7.46 5.25
N CYS A 301 1.67 -6.40 5.39
CA CYS A 301 2.73 -6.34 6.40
C CYS A 301 2.19 -6.42 7.83
N MET A 302 1.11 -5.67 8.12
CA MET A 302 0.45 -5.72 9.43
C MET A 302 -0.09 -7.11 9.73
N ALA A 303 -0.77 -7.73 8.77
CA ALA A 303 -1.29 -9.09 8.90
C ALA A 303 -0.18 -10.09 9.22
N THR A 304 0.94 -10.05 8.48
CA THR A 304 2.09 -10.93 8.70
C THR A 304 2.76 -10.73 10.06
N ILE A 305 2.85 -9.48 10.54
CA ILE A 305 3.36 -9.19 11.89
C ILE A 305 2.43 -9.79 12.94
N TYR A 306 1.13 -9.55 12.85
CA TYR A 306 0.15 -10.07 13.82
C TYR A 306 0.14 -11.59 13.83
N GLU A 307 0.20 -12.25 12.67
CA GLU A 307 0.25 -13.70 12.58
C GLU A 307 1.55 -14.28 13.16
N THR A 308 2.71 -13.83 12.63
CA THR A 308 3.97 -14.55 12.85
C THR A 308 4.75 -14.09 14.08
N LYS A 309 4.52 -12.87 14.57
CA LYS A 309 5.27 -12.26 15.68
C LYS A 309 4.44 -12.03 16.93
N LYS A 310 3.15 -11.76 16.76
CA LYS A 310 2.24 -11.50 17.87
C LYS A 310 1.34 -12.68 18.21
N ALA A 311 1.20 -13.67 17.30
CA ALA A 311 0.22 -14.76 17.37
C ALA A 311 -1.22 -14.23 17.61
N ASP A 312 -1.51 -13.04 17.11
CA ASP A 312 -2.83 -12.41 17.18
C ASP A 312 -3.59 -12.69 15.87
N TYR A 313 -4.17 -13.85 15.81
CA TYR A 313 -4.85 -14.34 14.60
C TYR A 313 -6.10 -13.53 14.26
N LYS A 314 -6.72 -12.85 15.23
CA LYS A 314 -7.88 -12.00 15.00
C LYS A 314 -7.50 -10.77 14.19
N ASN A 315 -6.47 -10.05 14.61
CA ASN A 315 -5.96 -8.89 13.89
C ASN A 315 -5.29 -9.30 12.56
N ALA A 316 -4.56 -10.42 12.54
CA ALA A 316 -4.01 -10.96 11.30
C ALA A 316 -5.10 -11.20 10.25
N LEU A 317 -6.18 -11.90 10.61
CA LEU A 317 -7.30 -12.17 9.72
C LEU A 317 -7.99 -10.87 9.26
N PHE A 318 -8.15 -9.89 10.16
CA PHE A 318 -8.74 -8.60 9.81
C PHE A 318 -7.95 -7.91 8.67
N TYR A 319 -6.63 -7.78 8.82
CA TYR A 319 -5.79 -7.13 7.81
C TYR A 319 -5.61 -7.96 6.54
N TYR A 320 -5.57 -9.30 6.63
CA TYR A 320 -5.60 -10.15 5.43
C TYR A 320 -6.88 -9.97 4.63
N ARG A 321 -8.04 -9.81 5.30
CA ARG A 321 -9.31 -9.53 4.61
C ARG A 321 -9.28 -8.18 3.89
N MET A 322 -8.79 -7.13 4.55
CA MET A 322 -8.64 -5.82 3.92
C MET A 322 -7.76 -5.90 2.66
N ALA A 323 -6.60 -6.57 2.76
CA ALA A 323 -5.74 -6.76 1.60
C ALA A 323 -6.39 -7.62 0.50
N ALA A 324 -7.17 -8.63 0.86
CA ALA A 324 -7.86 -9.51 -0.10
C ALA A 324 -9.06 -8.84 -0.77
N GLU A 325 -9.73 -7.91 -0.11
CA GLU A 325 -10.79 -7.07 -0.70
C GLU A 325 -10.25 -6.19 -1.81
N GLU A 326 -9.02 -5.68 -1.66
CA GLU A 326 -8.26 -4.92 -2.66
C GLU A 326 -7.51 -5.82 -3.67
N ASP A 327 -7.91 -7.08 -3.79
CA ASP A 327 -7.36 -8.04 -4.75
C ASP A 327 -5.85 -8.32 -4.60
N PHE A 328 -5.27 -8.17 -3.39
CA PHE A 328 -3.87 -8.48 -3.15
C PHE A 328 -3.60 -9.98 -3.25
N PRO A 329 -2.78 -10.43 -4.23
CA PRO A 329 -2.69 -11.86 -4.58
C PRO A 329 -2.16 -12.74 -3.44
N ASP A 330 -1.19 -12.23 -2.66
CA ASP A 330 -0.57 -12.99 -1.57
C ASP A 330 -1.53 -13.13 -0.37
N ALA A 331 -2.35 -12.11 -0.10
CA ALA A 331 -3.37 -12.19 0.93
C ALA A 331 -4.50 -13.19 0.57
N LEU A 332 -4.92 -13.18 -0.69
CA LEU A 332 -5.89 -14.15 -1.21
C LEU A 332 -5.36 -15.59 -1.09
N GLU A 333 -4.10 -15.79 -1.42
CA GLU A 333 -3.43 -17.09 -1.34
C GLU A 333 -3.31 -17.54 0.13
N ARG A 334 -2.79 -16.68 1.03
CA ARG A 334 -2.65 -16.99 2.46
C ARG A 334 -4.00 -17.29 3.12
N MET A 335 -5.05 -16.57 2.77
CA MET A 335 -6.41 -16.86 3.25
C MET A 335 -6.93 -18.21 2.73
N ALA A 336 -6.61 -18.55 1.47
CA ALA A 336 -6.98 -19.87 0.93
C ALA A 336 -6.31 -21.01 1.71
N GLU A 337 -5.04 -20.86 2.05
CA GLU A 337 -4.32 -21.81 2.91
C GLU A 337 -4.92 -21.89 4.31
N ALA A 338 -5.28 -20.76 4.90
CA ALA A 338 -5.91 -20.72 6.22
C ALA A 338 -7.25 -21.47 6.27
N TYR A 339 -8.06 -21.38 5.20
CA TYR A 339 -9.28 -22.18 5.07
C TYR A 339 -9.03 -23.68 4.90
N LEU A 340 -7.84 -24.10 4.44
CA LEU A 340 -7.50 -25.53 4.34
C LEU A 340 -6.92 -26.11 5.61
N GLY A 341 -6.19 -25.28 6.38
CA GLY A 341 -5.44 -25.68 7.57
C GLY A 341 -6.17 -25.46 8.90
N ASP A 342 -7.42 -24.98 8.91
CA ASP A 342 -8.12 -24.53 10.13
C ASP A 342 -7.32 -23.46 10.90
N GLU A 343 -6.69 -22.55 10.16
CA GLU A 343 -5.81 -21.52 10.70
C GLU A 343 -6.50 -20.15 10.80
N LEU A 344 -5.90 -19.21 11.53
CA LEU A 344 -6.38 -17.85 11.73
C LEU A 344 -7.81 -17.77 12.32
N GLY A 345 -8.27 -18.84 12.97
CA GLY A 345 -9.64 -18.94 13.50
C GLY A 345 -10.71 -19.16 12.43
N LEU A 346 -10.33 -19.59 11.24
CA LEU A 346 -11.22 -19.97 10.15
C LEU A 346 -11.52 -21.49 10.23
N GLU A 347 -12.78 -21.84 10.02
CA GLU A 347 -13.15 -23.25 9.84
C GLU A 347 -12.78 -23.71 8.43
N ARG A 348 -12.42 -24.99 8.28
CA ARG A 348 -12.05 -25.58 7.01
C ARG A 348 -13.18 -25.45 5.96
N ASP A 349 -12.86 -24.80 4.85
CA ASP A 349 -13.76 -24.67 3.69
C ASP A 349 -12.98 -24.75 2.37
N GLU A 350 -12.93 -25.96 1.81
CA GLU A 350 -12.23 -26.22 0.55
C GLU A 350 -12.82 -25.45 -0.66
N LYS A 351 -14.14 -25.16 -0.64
CA LYS A 351 -14.79 -24.41 -1.73
C LYS A 351 -14.36 -22.95 -1.74
N THR A 352 -14.34 -22.34 -0.56
CA THR A 352 -13.85 -20.96 -0.39
C THR A 352 -12.36 -20.89 -0.71
N ALA A 353 -11.55 -21.81 -0.21
CA ALA A 353 -10.12 -21.90 -0.52
C ALA A 353 -9.88 -21.98 -2.04
N LEU A 354 -10.59 -22.88 -2.74
CA LEU A 354 -10.49 -22.99 -4.20
C LEU A 354 -10.88 -21.69 -4.94
N LYS A 355 -11.91 -20.99 -4.47
CA LYS A 355 -12.32 -19.70 -5.04
C LYS A 355 -11.21 -18.65 -4.89
N LEU A 356 -10.61 -18.58 -3.73
CA LEU A 356 -9.51 -17.67 -3.44
C LEU A 356 -8.25 -18.02 -4.24
N PHE A 357 -7.85 -19.30 -4.31
CA PHE A 357 -6.74 -19.72 -5.18
C PHE A 357 -6.98 -19.38 -6.65
N LYS A 358 -8.20 -19.56 -7.16
CA LYS A 358 -8.53 -19.17 -8.54
C LYS A 358 -8.38 -17.67 -8.77
N LYS A 359 -8.77 -16.85 -7.78
CA LYS A 359 -8.63 -15.38 -7.84
C LYS A 359 -7.15 -14.99 -7.82
N ALA A 360 -6.40 -15.47 -6.82
CA ALA A 360 -4.96 -15.20 -6.67
C ALA A 360 -4.14 -15.68 -7.88
N ALA A 361 -4.43 -16.89 -8.40
CA ALA A 361 -3.75 -17.44 -9.57
C ALA A 361 -3.98 -16.61 -10.86
N LYS A 362 -5.19 -16.06 -11.04
CA LYS A 362 -5.50 -15.13 -12.15
C LYS A 362 -4.73 -13.83 -12.04
N LEU A 363 -4.55 -13.32 -10.82
CA LEU A 363 -3.78 -12.11 -10.51
C LEU A 363 -2.25 -12.32 -10.54
N GLY A 364 -1.79 -13.55 -10.76
CA GLY A 364 -0.38 -13.84 -11.02
C GLY A 364 0.37 -14.48 -9.85
N ASN A 365 -0.26 -14.70 -8.66
CA ASN A 365 0.42 -15.36 -7.55
C ASN A 365 0.87 -16.77 -7.93
N ALA A 366 2.18 -17.02 -7.86
CA ALA A 366 2.80 -18.25 -8.33
C ALA A 366 2.48 -19.45 -7.42
N ALA A 367 2.35 -19.24 -6.10
CA ALA A 367 1.97 -20.29 -5.15
C ALA A 367 0.52 -20.72 -5.38
N ALA A 368 -0.40 -19.78 -5.56
CA ALA A 368 -1.79 -20.07 -5.90
C ALA A 368 -1.92 -20.79 -7.25
N GLN A 369 -1.10 -20.44 -8.25
CA GLN A 369 -1.05 -21.14 -9.54
C GLN A 369 -0.55 -22.57 -9.37
N TYR A 370 0.43 -22.82 -8.49
CA TYR A 370 0.89 -24.16 -8.15
C TYR A 370 -0.22 -24.97 -7.47
N ASN A 371 -0.83 -24.41 -6.41
CA ASN A 371 -1.91 -25.07 -5.67
C ASN A 371 -3.10 -25.40 -6.59
N LEU A 372 -3.47 -24.49 -7.48
CA LEU A 372 -4.53 -24.71 -8.46
C LEU A 372 -4.13 -25.77 -9.51
N GLY A 373 -2.88 -25.77 -9.95
CA GLY A 373 -2.32 -26.79 -10.86
C GLY A 373 -2.36 -28.19 -10.24
N MET A 374 -1.97 -28.31 -8.97
CA MET A 374 -2.02 -29.56 -8.22
C MET A 374 -3.47 -30.01 -7.94
N ALA A 375 -4.37 -29.05 -7.66
CA ALA A 375 -5.79 -29.36 -7.52
C ALA A 375 -6.36 -30.04 -8.78
N TYR A 376 -6.04 -29.51 -9.98
CA TYR A 376 -6.44 -30.14 -11.24
C TYR A 376 -5.68 -31.43 -11.54
N ALA A 377 -4.44 -31.60 -11.09
CA ALA A 377 -3.69 -32.84 -11.30
C ALA A 377 -4.24 -34.00 -10.47
N CYS A 378 -4.60 -33.75 -9.22
CA CYS A 378 -4.94 -34.76 -8.22
C CYS A 378 -6.43 -34.80 -7.86
N GLY A 379 -7.23 -33.84 -8.30
CA GLY A 379 -8.65 -33.74 -7.93
C GLY A 379 -8.88 -33.17 -6.53
N TYR A 380 -7.94 -32.38 -5.97
CA TYR A 380 -8.12 -31.75 -4.66
C TYR A 380 -9.23 -30.70 -4.68
N TYR A 381 -9.78 -30.39 -3.52
CA TYR A 381 -10.80 -29.35 -3.30
C TYR A 381 -12.08 -29.56 -4.11
N GLY A 382 -12.40 -30.83 -4.44
CA GLY A 382 -13.60 -31.21 -5.16
C GLY A 382 -13.60 -30.84 -6.65
N VAL A 383 -12.45 -30.50 -7.25
CA VAL A 383 -12.35 -30.32 -8.70
C VAL A 383 -12.17 -31.66 -9.42
N THR A 384 -12.78 -31.78 -10.58
CA THR A 384 -12.53 -32.93 -11.46
C THR A 384 -11.10 -32.85 -12.01
N PRO A 385 -10.30 -33.93 -11.92
CA PRO A 385 -8.97 -33.96 -12.52
C PRO A 385 -8.98 -33.54 -13.99
N ASP A 386 -8.07 -32.65 -14.35
CA ASP A 386 -7.95 -32.10 -15.71
C ASP A 386 -6.46 -31.84 -16.01
N LYS A 387 -5.88 -32.72 -16.78
CA LYS A 387 -4.45 -32.69 -17.11
C LYS A 387 -4.03 -31.43 -17.88
N GLU A 388 -4.87 -30.91 -18.74
CA GLU A 388 -4.55 -29.74 -19.56
C GLU A 388 -4.52 -28.49 -18.66
N LYS A 389 -5.52 -28.33 -17.78
CA LYS A 389 -5.56 -27.25 -16.80
C LYS A 389 -4.42 -27.38 -15.78
N ALA A 390 -4.10 -28.58 -15.33
CA ALA A 390 -2.98 -28.81 -14.43
C ALA A 390 -1.66 -28.30 -15.04
N VAL A 391 -1.34 -28.76 -16.27
CA VAL A 391 -0.13 -28.33 -16.98
C VAL A 391 -0.13 -26.84 -17.28
N PHE A 392 -1.28 -26.27 -17.64
CA PHE A 392 -1.41 -24.82 -17.88
C PHE A 392 -1.01 -24.00 -16.64
N TRP A 393 -1.58 -24.33 -15.48
CA TRP A 393 -1.32 -23.59 -14.25
C TRP A 393 0.09 -23.86 -13.70
N LEU A 394 0.56 -25.11 -13.70
CA LEU A 394 1.93 -25.45 -13.29
C LEU A 394 2.98 -24.74 -14.14
N LYS A 395 2.74 -24.63 -15.45
CA LYS A 395 3.65 -23.91 -16.35
C LYS A 395 3.68 -22.40 -16.06
N LYS A 396 2.52 -21.80 -15.74
CA LYS A 396 2.44 -20.40 -15.32
C LYS A 396 3.18 -20.19 -13.99
N SER A 397 2.95 -21.06 -13.03
CA SER A 397 3.60 -21.05 -11.73
C SER A 397 5.13 -21.18 -11.84
N ALA A 398 5.61 -22.11 -12.67
CA ALA A 398 7.05 -22.27 -12.93
C ALA A 398 7.67 -21.04 -13.60
N LYS A 399 6.92 -20.33 -14.47
CA LYS A 399 7.35 -19.05 -15.05
C LYS A 399 7.38 -17.92 -14.00
N GLY A 400 6.51 -18.00 -13.00
CA GLY A 400 6.49 -17.13 -11.82
C GLY A 400 7.46 -17.55 -10.72
N GLU A 401 8.49 -18.35 -11.07
CA GLU A 401 9.59 -18.76 -10.21
C GLU A 401 9.18 -19.58 -8.97
N ASN A 402 8.04 -20.31 -9.03
CA ASN A 402 7.71 -21.26 -7.98
C ASN A 402 8.57 -22.53 -8.11
N PRO A 403 9.41 -22.88 -7.11
CA PRO A 403 10.35 -23.98 -7.21
C PRO A 403 9.65 -25.34 -7.31
N MET A 404 8.57 -25.56 -6.59
CA MET A 404 7.80 -26.81 -6.65
C MET A 404 7.15 -27.02 -8.00
N ALA A 405 6.64 -25.94 -8.63
CA ALA A 405 6.11 -26.01 -9.98
C ALA A 405 7.18 -26.34 -11.01
N CYS A 406 8.40 -25.83 -10.83
CA CYS A 406 9.54 -26.21 -11.67
C CYS A 406 9.84 -27.70 -11.54
N VAL A 407 9.86 -28.27 -10.33
CA VAL A 407 10.01 -29.73 -10.14
C VAL A 407 8.92 -30.49 -10.87
N GLN A 408 7.64 -30.14 -10.69
CA GLN A 408 6.52 -30.83 -11.33
C GLN A 408 6.59 -30.74 -12.88
N MET A 409 6.94 -29.58 -13.42
CA MET A 409 7.14 -29.42 -14.87
C MET A 409 8.34 -30.19 -15.39
N GLY A 410 9.41 -30.30 -14.62
CA GLY A 410 10.56 -31.15 -14.90
C GLY A 410 10.15 -32.63 -14.99
N LEU A 411 9.46 -33.14 -13.99
CA LEU A 411 8.93 -34.51 -13.95
C LEU A 411 7.96 -34.78 -15.11
N TYR A 412 7.05 -33.83 -15.38
CA TYR A 412 6.12 -33.96 -16.52
C TYR A 412 6.85 -34.09 -17.86
N ASN A 413 7.85 -33.26 -18.13
CA ASN A 413 8.65 -33.32 -19.36
C ASN A 413 9.44 -34.63 -19.46
N LEU A 414 10.04 -35.09 -18.34
CA LEU A 414 10.90 -36.24 -18.29
C LEU A 414 10.15 -37.58 -18.48
N TYR A 415 8.98 -37.72 -17.84
CA TYR A 415 8.26 -38.97 -17.72
C TYR A 415 7.01 -39.06 -18.62
N THR A 416 6.41 -37.94 -19.00
CA THR A 416 5.20 -37.92 -19.81
C THR A 416 5.50 -37.64 -21.29
N ILE A 417 6.25 -36.60 -21.60
CA ILE A 417 6.56 -36.19 -22.97
C ILE A 417 7.68 -37.06 -23.55
N LYS A 418 8.75 -37.29 -22.81
CA LYS A 418 9.87 -38.22 -23.06
C LYS A 418 10.67 -37.98 -24.36
N THR A 419 10.53 -36.84 -25.04
CA THR A 419 11.37 -36.49 -26.19
C THR A 419 12.70 -35.89 -25.73
N ASP A 420 13.75 -35.93 -26.54
CA ASP A 420 15.05 -35.32 -26.21
C ASP A 420 14.92 -33.83 -25.89
N LYS A 421 14.07 -33.11 -26.63
CA LYS A 421 13.77 -31.71 -26.36
C LYS A 421 13.09 -31.52 -24.99
N ALA A 422 12.18 -32.43 -24.63
CA ALA A 422 11.51 -32.40 -23.34
C ALA A 422 12.46 -32.77 -22.21
N CYS A 423 13.36 -33.72 -22.41
CA CYS A 423 14.39 -34.06 -21.42
C CYS A 423 15.34 -32.88 -21.15
N LYS A 424 15.74 -32.10 -22.19
CA LYS A 424 16.51 -30.86 -21.98
C LYS A 424 15.75 -29.84 -21.12
N LYS A 425 14.46 -29.60 -21.45
CA LYS A 425 13.62 -28.73 -20.64
C LYS A 425 13.44 -29.23 -19.19
N ALA A 426 13.34 -30.55 -19.01
CA ALA A 426 13.25 -31.12 -17.66
C ALA A 426 14.50 -30.79 -16.83
N PHE A 427 15.68 -30.94 -17.44
CA PHE A 427 16.93 -30.60 -16.79
C PHE A 427 16.99 -29.11 -16.44
N GLU A 428 16.61 -28.20 -17.36
CA GLU A 428 16.53 -26.76 -17.11
C GLU A 428 15.55 -26.44 -15.96
N TYR A 429 14.38 -27.08 -15.92
CA TYR A 429 13.42 -26.89 -14.82
C TYR A 429 13.98 -27.34 -13.47
N PHE A 430 14.70 -28.47 -13.40
CA PHE A 430 15.33 -28.91 -12.15
C PHE A 430 16.47 -27.98 -11.72
N GLN A 431 17.25 -27.43 -12.67
CA GLN A 431 18.23 -26.42 -12.37
C GLN A 431 17.58 -25.16 -11.76
N ASN A 432 16.51 -24.67 -12.39
CA ASN A 432 15.79 -23.52 -11.89
C ASN A 432 15.20 -23.78 -10.49
N ALA A 433 14.58 -24.93 -10.26
CA ALA A 433 14.08 -25.30 -8.95
C ALA A 433 15.18 -25.28 -7.87
N TYR A 434 16.35 -25.83 -8.20
CA TYR A 434 17.49 -25.81 -7.28
C TYR A 434 17.99 -24.39 -7.00
N TYR A 435 18.10 -23.52 -8.02
CA TYR A 435 18.49 -22.11 -7.85
C TYR A 435 17.47 -21.32 -7.00
N LEU A 436 16.19 -21.68 -7.09
CA LEU A 436 15.11 -21.09 -6.31
C LEU A 436 15.01 -21.66 -4.88
N GLY A 437 15.96 -22.52 -4.48
CA GLY A 437 16.05 -23.01 -3.12
C GLY A 437 15.39 -24.37 -2.86
N GLU A 438 14.86 -25.04 -3.90
CA GLU A 438 14.34 -26.41 -3.77
C GLU A 438 15.51 -27.40 -3.77
N GLU A 439 16.03 -27.68 -2.58
CA GLU A 439 17.25 -28.49 -2.44
C GLU A 439 17.09 -29.94 -2.93
N GLU A 440 15.87 -30.50 -2.87
CA GLU A 440 15.61 -31.84 -3.38
C GLU A 440 15.67 -31.94 -4.91
N ALA A 441 15.55 -30.83 -5.61
CA ALA A 441 15.70 -30.78 -7.08
C ALA A 441 17.07 -31.27 -7.54
N VAL A 442 18.10 -31.18 -6.70
CA VAL A 442 19.45 -31.69 -7.02
C VAL A 442 19.47 -33.20 -7.19
N ILE A 443 18.56 -33.95 -6.54
CA ILE A 443 18.39 -35.40 -6.74
C ILE A 443 17.96 -35.68 -8.17
N ASN A 444 16.99 -34.92 -8.67
CA ASN A 444 16.51 -35.04 -10.05
C ASN A 444 17.62 -34.68 -11.07
N LEU A 445 18.45 -33.69 -10.79
CA LEU A 445 19.65 -33.38 -11.58
C LEU A 445 20.64 -34.56 -11.58
N GLY A 446 20.89 -35.17 -10.44
CA GLY A 446 21.72 -36.36 -10.31
C GLY A 446 21.18 -37.52 -11.16
N LEU A 447 19.89 -37.78 -11.15
CA LEU A 447 19.26 -38.77 -11.99
C LEU A 447 19.38 -38.45 -13.50
N CYS A 448 19.24 -37.19 -13.87
CA CYS A 448 19.47 -36.73 -15.25
C CYS A 448 20.91 -37.00 -15.70
N TYR A 449 21.91 -36.66 -14.88
CA TYR A 449 23.31 -36.96 -15.18
C TYR A 449 23.60 -38.44 -15.23
N LEU A 450 23.01 -39.26 -14.36
CA LEU A 450 23.23 -40.70 -14.33
C LEU A 450 22.67 -41.39 -15.55
N GLN A 451 21.53 -40.93 -16.05
CA GLN A 451 20.81 -41.54 -17.18
C GLN A 451 21.17 -40.87 -18.53
N GLY A 452 21.80 -39.71 -18.53
CA GLY A 452 22.04 -38.92 -19.77
C GLY A 452 20.75 -38.31 -20.33
N LYS A 453 19.80 -37.95 -19.48
CA LYS A 453 18.52 -37.37 -19.91
C LYS A 453 18.55 -35.84 -19.86
N GLY A 454 18.52 -35.23 -21.03
CA GLY A 454 18.56 -33.76 -21.17
C GLY A 454 19.95 -33.12 -20.98
N VAL A 455 20.90 -33.89 -20.56
CA VAL A 455 22.32 -33.53 -20.35
C VAL A 455 23.20 -34.72 -20.76
N GLU A 456 24.47 -34.48 -21.09
CA GLU A 456 25.43 -35.56 -21.34
C GLU A 456 25.58 -36.43 -20.08
N LYS A 457 25.60 -37.75 -20.29
CA LYS A 457 25.73 -38.71 -19.21
C LYS A 457 27.05 -38.50 -18.45
N ASN A 458 26.93 -38.20 -17.14
CA ASN A 458 28.08 -37.97 -16.28
C ASN A 458 27.84 -38.55 -14.88
N SER A 459 28.21 -39.80 -14.67
CA SER A 459 28.00 -40.49 -13.40
C SER A 459 28.79 -39.87 -12.24
N LYS A 460 29.90 -39.15 -12.50
CA LYS A 460 30.65 -38.44 -11.44
C LYS A 460 29.87 -37.24 -10.92
N GLU A 461 29.26 -36.45 -11.82
CA GLU A 461 28.38 -35.34 -11.43
C GLU A 461 27.12 -35.86 -10.70
N ALA A 462 26.55 -37.00 -11.14
CA ALA A 462 25.43 -37.62 -10.44
C ALA A 462 25.78 -37.94 -8.97
N VAL A 463 26.95 -38.51 -8.71
CA VAL A 463 27.42 -38.78 -7.34
C VAL A 463 27.60 -37.49 -6.52
N LYS A 464 28.09 -36.42 -7.13
CA LYS A 464 28.19 -35.12 -6.45
C LYS A 464 26.82 -34.60 -6.05
N CYS A 465 25.86 -34.62 -6.97
CA CYS A 465 24.47 -34.21 -6.70
C CYS A 465 23.86 -35.01 -5.55
N PHE A 466 23.95 -36.34 -5.57
CA PHE A 466 23.40 -37.18 -4.51
C PHE A 466 24.12 -36.97 -3.17
N THR A 467 25.45 -36.74 -3.19
CA THR A 467 26.23 -36.42 -1.99
C THR A 467 25.82 -35.08 -1.40
N GLU A 468 25.58 -34.10 -2.25
CA GLU A 468 25.11 -32.77 -1.83
C GLU A 468 23.73 -32.84 -1.19
N ALA A 469 22.76 -33.51 -1.85
CA ALA A 469 21.43 -33.73 -1.31
C ALA A 469 21.49 -34.46 0.04
N ALA A 470 22.26 -35.54 0.14
CA ALA A 470 22.40 -36.31 1.36
C ALA A 470 22.97 -35.48 2.53
N LYS A 471 23.89 -34.54 2.25
CA LYS A 471 24.48 -33.67 3.26
C LYS A 471 23.58 -32.54 3.71
N ARG A 472 22.81 -31.96 2.78
CA ARG A 472 21.96 -30.79 3.06
C ARG A 472 20.61 -31.15 3.67
N THR A 473 19.96 -32.17 3.10
CA THR A 473 18.57 -32.52 3.43
C THR A 473 18.43 -33.81 4.21
N ASN A 474 19.52 -34.56 4.41
CA ASN A 474 19.50 -35.92 4.98
C ASN A 474 18.53 -36.86 4.24
N SER A 475 18.27 -36.61 2.96
CA SER A 475 17.27 -37.30 2.15
C SER A 475 17.55 -38.81 2.01
N GLY A 476 16.61 -39.65 2.42
CA GLY A 476 16.68 -41.11 2.26
C GLY A 476 16.83 -41.51 0.79
N VAL A 477 16.16 -40.80 -0.12
CA VAL A 477 16.26 -41.00 -1.58
C VAL A 477 17.66 -40.70 -2.09
N ALA A 478 18.33 -39.66 -1.59
CA ALA A 478 19.69 -39.32 -1.96
C ALA A 478 20.67 -40.42 -1.51
N TYR A 479 20.56 -40.89 -0.27
CA TYR A 479 21.36 -42.01 0.24
C TYR A 479 21.12 -43.29 -0.54
N TYR A 480 19.86 -43.59 -0.92
CA TYR A 480 19.54 -44.74 -1.76
C TYR A 480 20.26 -44.68 -3.10
N ASN A 481 20.21 -43.54 -3.78
CA ASN A 481 20.90 -43.34 -5.06
C ASN A 481 22.43 -43.42 -4.92
N LEU A 482 23.01 -42.95 -3.82
CA LEU A 482 24.43 -43.16 -3.50
C LEU A 482 24.74 -44.65 -3.33
N GLY A 483 23.87 -45.41 -2.65
CA GLY A 483 23.98 -46.85 -2.53
C GLY A 483 24.04 -47.54 -3.90
N LEU A 484 23.14 -47.16 -4.80
CA LEU A 484 23.14 -47.66 -6.19
C LEU A 484 24.45 -47.30 -6.92
N CYS A 485 24.97 -46.11 -6.71
CA CYS A 485 26.25 -45.70 -7.31
C CYS A 485 27.41 -46.57 -6.83
N TYR A 486 27.50 -46.80 -5.51
CA TYR A 486 28.54 -47.69 -4.98
C TYR A 486 28.38 -49.14 -5.35
N GLU A 487 27.14 -49.67 -5.40
CA GLU A 487 26.87 -51.05 -5.79
C GLU A 487 27.31 -51.36 -7.21
N ASN A 488 27.03 -50.41 -8.13
CA ASN A 488 27.25 -50.62 -9.56
C ASN A 488 28.56 -50.00 -10.10
N GLY A 489 29.21 -49.17 -9.29
CA GLY A 489 30.43 -48.45 -9.70
C GLY A 489 30.13 -47.25 -10.61
N PHE A 490 28.96 -46.61 -10.45
CA PHE A 490 28.58 -45.42 -11.24
C PHE A 490 29.28 -44.18 -10.70
N GLY A 491 30.23 -43.64 -11.41
CA GLY A 491 30.98 -42.43 -11.06
C GLY A 491 31.95 -42.59 -9.86
N VAL A 492 31.91 -43.72 -9.18
CA VAL A 492 32.77 -44.10 -8.04
C VAL A 492 33.25 -45.51 -8.22
N ARG A 493 34.34 -45.91 -7.51
CA ARG A 493 34.75 -47.30 -7.47
C ARG A 493 33.68 -48.15 -6.80
N LYS A 494 33.35 -49.30 -7.41
CA LYS A 494 32.40 -50.25 -6.87
C LYS A 494 32.83 -50.69 -5.46
N ASP A 495 31.91 -50.55 -4.50
CA ASP A 495 32.17 -50.85 -3.09
C ASP A 495 30.87 -51.29 -2.38
N TYR A 496 30.72 -52.58 -2.17
CA TYR A 496 29.51 -53.15 -1.55
C TYR A 496 29.35 -52.74 -0.08
N LYS A 497 30.46 -52.52 0.65
CA LYS A 497 30.35 -52.06 2.05
C LYS A 497 29.77 -50.67 2.12
N LYS A 498 30.30 -49.74 1.31
CA LYS A 498 29.73 -48.39 1.21
C LYS A 498 28.31 -48.36 0.65
N ALA A 499 27.98 -49.29 -0.25
CA ALA A 499 26.60 -49.45 -0.72
C ALA A 499 25.65 -49.80 0.42
N ILE A 500 26.02 -50.78 1.26
CA ILE A 500 25.22 -51.21 2.44
C ILE A 500 25.09 -50.06 3.45
N GLU A 501 26.18 -49.31 3.72
CA GLU A 501 26.13 -48.14 4.62
C GLU A 501 25.21 -47.06 4.08
N ALA A 502 25.25 -46.76 2.77
CA ALA A 502 24.38 -45.78 2.15
C ALA A 502 22.92 -46.22 2.16
N TYR A 503 22.63 -47.48 1.83
CA TYR A 503 21.28 -48.02 1.93
C TYR A 503 20.77 -48.08 3.38
N GLY A 504 21.64 -48.33 4.37
CA GLY A 504 21.29 -48.23 5.79
C GLY A 504 20.84 -46.82 6.16
N LYS A 505 21.61 -45.82 5.77
CA LYS A 505 21.22 -44.41 5.96
C LYS A 505 19.93 -44.05 5.24
N ALA A 506 19.70 -44.62 4.04
CA ALA A 506 18.44 -44.42 3.33
C ALA A 506 17.24 -44.90 4.17
N VAL A 507 17.36 -46.07 4.77
CA VAL A 507 16.31 -46.65 5.66
C VAL A 507 16.10 -45.79 6.90
N GLU A 508 17.19 -45.37 7.57
CA GLU A 508 17.15 -44.49 8.75
C GLU A 508 16.43 -43.17 8.45
N ASN A 509 16.51 -42.71 7.21
CA ASN A 509 15.89 -41.48 6.74
C ASN A 509 14.60 -41.74 5.91
N GLY A 510 13.92 -42.85 6.15
CA GLY A 510 12.56 -43.12 5.68
C GLY A 510 12.45 -43.78 4.29
N GLU A 511 13.57 -44.09 3.61
CA GLU A 511 13.54 -44.75 2.29
C GLU A 511 13.59 -46.28 2.46
N SER A 512 12.43 -46.90 2.55
CA SER A 512 12.29 -48.35 2.81
C SER A 512 12.86 -49.25 1.73
N ALA A 513 13.02 -48.75 0.50
CA ALA A 513 13.64 -49.48 -0.62
C ALA A 513 15.10 -49.89 -0.30
N GLY A 514 15.76 -49.16 0.62
CA GLY A 514 17.08 -49.52 1.13
C GLY A 514 17.15 -50.90 1.76
N LEU A 515 16.12 -51.35 2.50
CA LEU A 515 16.07 -52.68 3.09
C LEU A 515 16.11 -53.78 2.03
N VAL A 516 15.33 -53.62 0.97
CA VAL A 516 15.28 -54.59 -0.14
C VAL A 516 16.64 -54.60 -0.86
N ALA A 517 17.23 -53.43 -1.06
CA ALA A 517 18.53 -53.30 -1.71
C ALA A 517 19.64 -53.99 -0.88
N ILE A 518 19.66 -53.80 0.44
CA ILE A 518 20.61 -54.48 1.36
C ILE A 518 20.45 -56.00 1.27
N LYS A 519 19.20 -56.51 1.38
CA LYS A 519 18.93 -57.96 1.27
C LYS A 519 19.46 -58.51 -0.05
N ASN A 520 19.13 -57.91 -1.17
CA ASN A 520 19.56 -58.35 -2.49
C ASN A 520 21.10 -58.29 -2.65
N LEU A 521 21.74 -57.28 -2.05
CA LEU A 521 23.19 -57.18 -2.08
C LEU A 521 23.89 -58.26 -1.27
N TYR A 522 23.36 -58.64 -0.10
CA TYR A 522 23.86 -59.77 0.67
C TYR A 522 23.70 -61.11 -0.06
N LEU A 523 22.56 -61.35 -0.72
CA LEU A 523 22.36 -62.55 -1.53
C LEU A 523 23.38 -62.61 -2.69
N LYS A 524 23.63 -61.47 -3.33
CA LYS A 524 24.62 -61.36 -4.43
C LYS A 524 26.07 -61.56 -3.93
N MET A 525 26.39 -61.15 -2.73
CA MET A 525 27.73 -61.34 -2.13
C MET A 525 27.96 -62.79 -1.73
N ASN A 526 26.92 -63.51 -1.28
CA ASN A 526 26.98 -64.88 -0.78
C ASN A 526 26.76 -65.92 -1.87
N GLY A 527 26.66 -65.54 -3.15
CA GLY A 527 26.58 -66.47 -4.27
C GLY A 527 25.23 -67.20 -4.44
N THR A 528 24.19 -66.79 -3.67
CA THR A 528 22.83 -67.34 -3.82
C THR A 528 22.00 -66.41 -4.71
N THR A 529 22.07 -66.64 -6.03
CA THR A 529 21.06 -66.13 -6.91
C THR A 529 19.84 -67.05 -6.82
N GLU A 530 18.73 -66.59 -6.24
CA GLU A 530 17.44 -67.27 -6.45
C GLU A 530 17.19 -67.30 -7.96
N LYS A 531 17.13 -68.50 -8.56
CA LYS A 531 16.61 -68.71 -9.89
C LYS A 531 15.17 -68.19 -9.87
N LYS A 532 14.87 -67.23 -10.71
CA LYS A 532 13.47 -66.90 -11.03
C LYS A 532 12.91 -68.06 -11.81
N ASP A 533 12.02 -68.83 -11.21
CA ASP A 533 11.02 -69.67 -11.88
C ASP A 533 9.87 -68.78 -12.36
#